data_4288a022ed6c71bd76c8c20579e65aa4
#
_entry.id   4288a022ed6c71bd76c8c20579e65aa4
#
_cell.length_a   1.000
_cell.length_b   1.000
_cell.length_c   1.000
_cell.angle_alpha   90.00
_cell.angle_beta   90.00
_cell.angle_gamma   90.00
#
_symmetry.space_group_name_H-M   'P 1'
#
loop_
_entity.id
_entity.type
_entity.pdbx_description
1 polymer ?
#
loop_
_entity_poly.entity_id
_entity_poly.type
_entity_poly.pdbx_seq_one_letter_code
_entity_poly.pdbx_strand_id
1 'polypeptide(L)'
;SNGVALKRVDIRTGLLKVKFTNDLPEPLDLLYIIPSALKNGQPLTLAVTVPPLNDTLFKTYDLSGYSMNMRGLSGNAYNTIVQAYTVSLSPGANSVTANYGSGAKAYLTYSKIVPNYVEGYFGQQTIDVPLDTARFDVFENFQASNFLLHSATLNFKILNEFGAEFTASLSNIKSVNSINNN
;
A
#
# COMPACT_ATOMS: atom_id res chain seq x y z
N SER A 1 7.22 -6.56 14.55
CA SER A 1 6.34 -6.22 13.42
C SER A 1 6.83 -7.00 12.22
N ASN A 2 5.95 -7.78 11.61
CA ASN A 2 6.22 -8.45 10.32
C ASN A 2 6.28 -7.37 9.23
N GLY A 3 7.24 -6.45 9.35
CA GLY A 3 7.27 -5.17 8.70
C GLY A 3 7.21 -5.28 7.18
N VAL A 4 6.12 -4.82 6.61
CA VAL A 4 6.03 -4.58 5.17
C VAL A 4 7.16 -3.65 4.75
N ALA A 5 7.92 -4.03 3.72
CA ALA A 5 9.07 -3.29 3.21
C ALA A 5 8.86 -2.99 1.71
N LEU A 6 8.19 -1.88 1.41
CA LEU A 6 7.85 -1.49 0.05
C LEU A 6 9.03 -0.81 -0.64
N LYS A 7 9.24 -1.15 -1.90
CA LYS A 7 10.24 -0.57 -2.79
C LYS A 7 9.61 0.35 -3.84
N ARG A 8 8.45 -0.02 -4.37
CA ARG A 8 7.72 0.72 -5.40
C ARG A 8 6.23 0.51 -5.27
N VAL A 9 5.48 1.57 -5.54
CA VAL A 9 4.01 1.54 -5.65
C VAL A 9 3.59 2.32 -6.88
N ASP A 10 2.95 1.67 -7.84
CA ASP A 10 2.30 2.34 -8.96
C ASP A 10 0.84 2.55 -8.60
N ILE A 11 0.40 3.80 -8.61
CA ILE A 11 -0.90 4.22 -8.10
C ILE A 11 -1.92 4.21 -9.24
N ARG A 12 -2.98 3.40 -9.09
CA ARG A 12 -4.14 3.43 -9.99
C ARG A 12 -5.02 4.64 -9.70
N THR A 13 -5.35 4.84 -8.42
CA THR A 13 -6.07 6.02 -7.94
C THR A 13 -5.56 6.41 -6.57
N GLY A 14 -5.59 7.69 -6.24
CA GLY A 14 -5.16 8.18 -4.94
C GLY A 14 -5.17 9.70 -4.87
N LEU A 15 -5.18 10.22 -3.66
CA LEU A 15 -5.16 11.65 -3.42
C LEU A 15 -4.04 12.00 -2.43
N LEU A 16 -3.31 13.06 -2.74
CA LEU A 16 -2.44 13.76 -1.81
C LEU A 16 -3.14 15.03 -1.36
N LYS A 17 -3.48 15.11 -0.08
CA LYS A 17 -4.01 16.30 0.55
C LYS A 17 -2.86 16.99 1.27
N VAL A 18 -2.69 18.28 1.01
CA VAL A 18 -1.64 19.08 1.64
C VAL A 18 -2.27 20.28 2.33
N LYS A 19 -1.87 20.45 3.59
CA LYS A 19 -2.16 21.64 4.38
C LYS A 19 -0.85 22.42 4.49
N PHE A 20 -0.87 23.67 4.02
CA PHE A 20 0.23 24.61 4.16
C PHE A 20 -0.12 25.67 5.20
N THR A 21 0.84 26.03 6.04
CA THR A 21 0.74 27.15 6.97
C THR A 21 2.04 27.96 6.94
N ASN A 22 1.95 29.26 7.20
CA ASN A 22 3.07 30.17 7.26
C ASN A 22 2.88 31.08 8.50
N ASP A 23 3.83 31.06 9.42
CA ASP A 23 3.78 31.84 10.65
C ASP A 23 4.51 33.20 10.54
N LEU A 24 5.06 33.52 9.37
CA LEU A 24 5.65 34.84 9.11
C LEU A 24 4.58 35.86 8.70
N PRO A 25 4.84 37.18 8.89
CA PRO A 25 3.90 38.22 8.54
C PRO A 25 3.78 38.52 7.05
N GLU A 26 4.63 37.87 6.21
CA GLU A 26 4.67 38.06 4.75
C GLU A 26 4.37 36.75 4.03
N PRO A 27 3.79 36.81 2.82
CA PRO A 27 3.51 35.59 2.05
C PRO A 27 4.79 34.92 1.57
N LEU A 28 4.77 33.58 1.51
CA LEU A 28 5.89 32.76 1.09
C LEU A 28 5.55 31.97 -0.18
N ASP A 29 6.44 32.01 -1.16
CA ASP A 29 6.38 31.11 -2.29
C ASP A 29 7.11 29.82 -1.95
N LEU A 30 6.38 28.72 -2.03
CA LEU A 30 6.85 27.37 -1.75
C LEU A 30 6.85 26.55 -3.04
N LEU A 31 8.02 26.06 -3.43
CA LEU A 31 8.17 25.00 -4.42
C LEU A 31 8.47 23.70 -3.70
N TYR A 32 7.56 22.75 -3.78
CA TYR A 32 7.68 21.45 -3.14
C TYR A 32 7.71 20.36 -4.21
N ILE A 33 8.74 19.54 -4.19
CA ILE A 33 8.99 18.50 -5.19
C ILE A 33 9.07 17.15 -4.49
N ILE A 34 8.44 16.14 -5.05
CA ILE A 34 8.57 14.75 -4.62
C ILE A 34 9.23 13.95 -5.74
N PRO A 35 10.58 13.90 -5.79
CA PRO A 35 11.33 13.17 -6.81
C PRO A 35 11.01 11.67 -6.83
N SER A 36 10.58 11.13 -5.70
CA SER A 36 10.15 9.74 -5.58
C SER A 36 8.83 9.43 -6.29
N ALA A 37 8.01 10.44 -6.60
CA ALA A 37 6.71 10.27 -7.26
C ALA A 37 6.79 10.77 -8.71
N LEU A 38 6.83 9.85 -9.67
CA LEU A 38 6.99 10.16 -11.10
C LEU A 38 5.71 9.83 -11.87
N LYS A 39 5.31 10.74 -12.75
CA LYS A 39 4.29 10.49 -13.78
C LYS A 39 4.83 10.94 -15.13
N ASN A 40 4.89 10.03 -16.11
CA ASN A 40 5.51 10.27 -17.42
C ASN A 40 6.95 10.80 -17.32
N GLY A 41 7.72 10.29 -16.33
CA GLY A 41 9.10 10.73 -16.09
C GLY A 41 9.25 12.07 -15.36
N GLN A 42 8.14 12.76 -15.05
CA GLN A 42 8.18 14.05 -14.36
C GLN A 42 7.84 13.88 -12.88
N PRO A 43 8.58 14.52 -11.96
CA PRO A 43 8.30 14.47 -10.54
C PRO A 43 7.02 15.24 -10.19
N LEU A 44 6.35 14.80 -9.13
CA LEU A 44 5.24 15.58 -8.55
C LEU A 44 5.78 16.88 -7.99
N THR A 45 5.30 17.99 -8.54
CA THR A 45 5.74 19.33 -8.18
C THR A 45 4.54 20.18 -7.76
N LEU A 46 4.65 20.81 -6.60
CA LEU A 46 3.64 21.68 -6.03
C LEU A 46 4.24 23.08 -5.87
N ALA A 47 3.71 24.04 -6.63
CA ALA A 47 4.09 25.45 -6.50
C ALA A 47 2.91 26.22 -5.93
N VAL A 48 3.08 26.84 -4.77
CA VAL A 48 2.03 27.56 -4.05
C VAL A 48 2.57 28.79 -3.36
N THR A 49 1.75 29.84 -3.31
CA THR A 49 1.97 30.98 -2.40
C THR A 49 1.19 30.72 -1.12
N VAL A 50 1.89 30.60 -0.02
CA VAL A 50 1.31 30.36 1.31
C VAL A 50 1.04 31.70 1.98
N PRO A 51 -0.21 32.02 2.35
CA PRO A 51 -0.56 33.29 2.95
C PRO A 51 0.10 33.45 4.33
N PRO A 52 0.27 34.69 4.81
CA PRO A 52 0.94 35.00 6.07
C PRO A 52 0.08 34.70 7.30
N LEU A 53 0.68 34.88 8.48
CA LEU A 53 0.01 34.97 9.78
C LEU A 53 -0.83 33.75 10.18
N ASN A 54 -0.30 32.55 9.90
CA ASN A 54 -0.95 31.26 10.18
C ASN A 54 -2.25 31.00 9.42
N ASP A 55 -2.53 31.76 8.38
CA ASP A 55 -3.59 31.40 7.47
C ASP A 55 -3.28 30.06 6.81
N THR A 56 -4.31 29.32 6.47
CA THR A 56 -4.17 27.93 6.06
C THR A 56 -4.60 27.73 4.62
N LEU A 57 -3.69 27.23 3.80
CA LEU A 57 -3.97 26.83 2.42
C LEU A 57 -4.12 25.31 2.33
N PHE A 58 -5.28 24.86 1.84
CA PHE A 58 -5.52 23.45 1.55
C PHE A 58 -5.46 23.20 0.05
N LYS A 59 -4.73 22.16 -0.35
CA LYS A 59 -4.66 21.70 -1.74
C LYS A 59 -4.85 20.18 -1.78
N THR A 60 -5.46 19.71 -2.86
CA THR A 60 -5.60 18.28 -3.14
C THR A 60 -5.07 18.00 -4.53
N TYR A 61 -4.23 16.99 -4.63
CA TYR A 61 -3.60 16.56 -5.88
C TYR A 61 -3.98 15.11 -6.18
N ASP A 62 -4.30 14.85 -7.43
CA ASP A 62 -4.57 13.50 -7.90
C ASP A 62 -3.23 12.76 -8.12
N LEU A 63 -3.11 11.59 -7.52
CA LEU A 63 -1.95 10.71 -7.65
C LEU A 63 -2.14 9.61 -8.69
N SER A 64 -3.26 9.59 -9.42
CA SER A 64 -3.53 8.56 -10.42
C SER A 64 -2.45 8.53 -11.50
N GLY A 65 -1.89 7.35 -11.74
CA GLY A 65 -0.81 7.13 -12.71
C GLY A 65 0.58 7.53 -12.26
N TYR A 66 0.77 7.93 -10.99
CA TYR A 66 2.10 8.12 -10.43
C TYR A 66 2.73 6.79 -10.01
N SER A 67 4.03 6.65 -10.28
CA SER A 67 4.89 5.60 -9.75
C SER A 67 5.72 6.18 -8.60
N MET A 68 5.59 5.60 -7.41
CA MET A 68 6.30 6.05 -6.21
C MET A 68 7.47 5.11 -5.91
N ASN A 69 8.69 5.62 -6.00
CA ASN A 69 9.90 4.93 -5.54
C ASN A 69 10.05 5.13 -4.03
N MET A 70 10.03 4.05 -3.27
CA MET A 70 10.06 4.06 -1.81
C MET A 70 11.42 3.62 -1.23
N ARG A 71 12.48 3.71 -2.03
CA ARG A 71 13.83 3.27 -1.64
C ARG A 71 14.68 4.35 -0.98
N GLY A 72 14.14 5.56 -0.79
CA GLY A 72 14.87 6.70 -0.26
C GLY A 72 15.95 7.23 -1.23
N LEU A 73 16.73 8.18 -0.75
CA LEU A 73 17.74 8.86 -1.57
C LEU A 73 18.89 7.93 -2.02
N SER A 74 19.33 7.03 -1.13
CA SER A 74 20.42 6.08 -1.42
C SER A 74 19.98 4.86 -2.23
N GLY A 75 18.68 4.67 -2.47
CA GLY A 75 18.13 3.57 -3.25
C GLY A 75 18.07 2.22 -2.53
N ASN A 76 18.46 2.14 -1.26
CA ASN A 76 18.54 0.92 -0.46
C ASN A 76 17.63 0.91 0.78
N ALA A 77 16.87 1.97 1.02
CA ALA A 77 15.86 2.03 2.05
C ALA A 77 14.55 1.33 1.61
N TYR A 78 13.59 1.26 2.52
CA TYR A 78 12.22 0.81 2.28
C TYR A 78 11.25 1.80 2.91
N ASN A 79 10.03 1.87 2.39
CA ASN A 79 8.97 2.74 2.90
C ASN A 79 9.37 4.22 3.01
N THR A 80 10.36 4.66 2.21
CA THR A 80 10.97 5.99 2.31
C THR A 80 10.77 6.77 1.03
N ILE A 81 10.10 7.92 1.12
CA ILE A 81 9.86 8.86 0.02
C ILE A 81 10.84 10.01 0.14
N VAL A 82 11.48 10.37 -0.97
CA VAL A 82 12.34 11.55 -1.05
C VAL A 82 11.50 12.78 -1.36
N GLN A 83 11.76 13.85 -0.63
CA GLN A 83 11.06 15.13 -0.76
C GLN A 83 12.08 16.25 -0.72
N ALA A 84 11.86 17.30 -1.51
CA ALA A 84 12.65 18.51 -1.51
C ALA A 84 11.72 19.73 -1.55
N TYR A 85 12.13 20.82 -0.95
CA TYR A 85 11.37 22.07 -1.00
C TYR A 85 12.30 23.26 -1.01
N THR A 86 11.83 24.34 -1.64
CA THR A 86 12.43 25.66 -1.59
C THR A 86 11.37 26.66 -1.15
N VAL A 87 11.75 27.56 -0.25
CA VAL A 87 10.88 28.62 0.26
C VAL A 87 11.57 29.94 0.01
N SER A 88 10.81 30.92 -0.48
CA SER A 88 11.26 32.31 -0.64
C SER A 88 10.14 33.27 -0.26
N LEU A 89 10.50 34.49 0.05
CA LEU A 89 9.51 35.56 0.15
C LEU A 89 8.85 35.78 -1.21
N SER A 90 7.55 36.01 -1.24
CA SER A 90 6.84 36.33 -2.48
C SER A 90 7.31 37.69 -3.03
N PRO A 91 7.29 37.91 -4.35
CA PRO A 91 7.63 39.18 -4.94
C PRO A 91 6.81 40.34 -4.37
N GLY A 92 7.48 41.40 -3.95
CA GLY A 92 6.88 42.57 -3.32
C GLY A 92 6.66 42.48 -1.81
N ALA A 93 6.98 41.34 -1.19
CA ALA A 93 6.96 41.19 0.25
C ALA A 93 8.04 42.04 0.92
N ASN A 94 7.79 42.51 2.14
CA ASN A 94 8.77 43.22 2.96
C ASN A 94 9.78 42.22 3.54
N SER A 95 10.94 42.76 3.96
CA SER A 95 11.90 41.97 4.70
C SER A 95 11.34 41.51 6.04
N VAL A 96 11.58 40.25 6.40
CA VAL A 96 11.11 39.68 7.66
C VAL A 96 12.26 39.13 8.47
N THR A 97 12.14 39.17 9.80
CA THR A 97 13.03 38.45 10.69
C THR A 97 12.41 37.07 10.96
N ALA A 98 13.10 36.03 10.59
CA ALA A 98 12.68 34.64 10.87
C ALA A 98 13.49 34.11 12.06
N ASN A 99 12.80 33.55 13.04
CA ASN A 99 13.39 32.85 14.17
C ASN A 99 13.52 31.36 13.82
N TYR A 100 14.30 30.61 14.61
CA TYR A 100 14.38 29.18 14.45
C TYR A 100 13.00 28.53 14.56
N GLY A 101 12.61 27.74 13.55
CA GLY A 101 11.31 27.09 13.46
C GLY A 101 10.19 27.92 12.84
N SER A 102 10.42 29.21 12.50
CA SER A 102 9.50 30.05 11.73
C SER A 102 9.52 29.72 10.25
N GLY A 103 8.42 29.99 9.56
CA GLY A 103 8.28 29.88 8.11
C GLY A 103 7.11 29.00 7.68
N ALA A 104 7.19 28.50 6.45
CA ALA A 104 6.17 27.64 5.90
C ALA A 104 6.28 26.20 6.43
N LYS A 105 5.13 25.61 6.74
CA LYS A 105 5.01 24.19 7.12
C LYS A 105 4.03 23.50 6.17
N ALA A 106 4.38 22.29 5.75
CA ALA A 106 3.52 21.44 4.91
C ALA A 106 3.20 20.14 5.62
N TYR A 107 1.92 19.81 5.70
CA TYR A 107 1.42 18.56 6.25
C TYR A 107 0.79 17.75 5.12
N LEU A 108 1.35 16.58 4.84
CA LEU A 108 0.95 15.72 3.72
C LEU A 108 0.12 14.54 4.24
N THR A 109 -1.02 14.31 3.62
CA THR A 109 -1.88 13.16 3.91
C THR A 109 -2.19 12.43 2.62
N TYR A 110 -1.72 11.19 2.51
CA TYR A 110 -2.08 10.29 1.44
C TYR A 110 -3.40 9.59 1.78
N SER A 111 -4.35 9.59 0.84
CA SER A 111 -5.68 9.02 1.08
C SER A 111 -6.23 8.33 -0.16
N LYS A 112 -7.11 7.35 0.05
CA LYS A 112 -7.78 6.58 -1.02
C LYS A 112 -6.79 5.97 -2.01
N ILE A 113 -5.63 5.55 -1.54
CA ILE A 113 -4.62 4.93 -2.38
C ILE A 113 -5.07 3.53 -2.78
N VAL A 114 -5.22 3.32 -4.07
CA VAL A 114 -5.45 2.01 -4.68
C VAL A 114 -4.29 1.75 -5.62
N PRO A 115 -3.44 0.78 -5.34
CA PRO A 115 -2.31 0.47 -6.19
C PRO A 115 -2.76 -0.27 -7.45
N ASN A 116 -2.01 -0.10 -8.54
CA ASN A 116 -2.04 -0.93 -9.73
C ASN A 116 -0.93 -2.00 -9.67
N TYR A 117 0.20 -1.64 -9.07
CA TYR A 117 1.35 -2.51 -8.87
C TYR A 117 2.05 -2.15 -7.56
N VAL A 118 2.54 -3.15 -6.84
CA VAL A 118 3.34 -2.97 -5.64
C VAL A 118 4.52 -3.93 -5.67
N GLU A 119 5.70 -3.43 -5.39
CA GLU A 119 6.93 -4.20 -5.25
C GLU A 119 7.50 -4.05 -3.85
N GLY A 120 7.84 -5.16 -3.22
CA GLY A 120 8.44 -5.17 -1.90
C GLY A 120 8.18 -6.46 -1.14
N TYR A 121 8.55 -6.46 0.12
CA TYR A 121 8.21 -7.52 1.06
C TYR A 121 6.91 -7.17 1.79
N PHE A 122 5.93 -8.06 1.74
CA PHE A 122 4.59 -7.85 2.29
C PHE A 122 4.42 -8.38 3.73
N GLY A 123 5.49 -8.88 4.32
CA GLY A 123 5.42 -9.59 5.59
C GLY A 123 5.06 -11.07 5.39
N GLN A 124 4.98 -11.79 6.50
CA GLN A 124 4.50 -13.16 6.55
C GLN A 124 3.20 -13.21 7.32
N GLN A 125 2.19 -13.86 6.76
CA GLN A 125 0.92 -14.10 7.40
C GLN A 125 0.54 -15.55 7.23
N THR A 126 0.17 -16.21 8.33
CA THR A 126 -0.45 -17.53 8.32
C THR A 126 -1.96 -17.36 8.32
N ILE A 127 -2.62 -18.00 7.39
CA ILE A 127 -4.09 -18.06 7.32
C ILE A 127 -4.47 -19.51 7.59
N ASP A 128 -5.14 -19.74 8.70
CA ASP A 128 -5.72 -21.03 9.01
C ASP A 128 -7.06 -21.15 8.30
N VAL A 129 -7.16 -22.12 7.40
CA VAL A 129 -8.42 -22.47 6.74
C VAL A 129 -9.15 -23.46 7.64
N PRO A 130 -10.38 -23.17 8.05
CA PRO A 130 -11.14 -24.08 8.90
C PRO A 130 -11.35 -25.43 8.20
N LEU A 131 -11.48 -26.48 9.00
CA LEU A 131 -11.80 -27.83 8.53
C LEU A 131 -13.10 -27.79 7.71
N ASP A 132 -13.04 -28.32 6.50
CA ASP A 132 -14.18 -28.53 5.64
C ASP A 132 -14.37 -30.04 5.35
N THR A 133 -15.62 -30.42 5.17
CA THR A 133 -15.99 -31.83 4.94
C THR A 133 -16.70 -31.93 3.60
N ALA A 134 -16.10 -32.61 2.65
CA ALA A 134 -16.75 -32.96 1.40
C ALA A 134 -17.45 -34.33 1.55
N ARG A 135 -18.77 -34.39 1.30
CA ARG A 135 -19.49 -35.64 1.22
C ARG A 135 -19.38 -36.22 -0.18
N PHE A 136 -19.06 -37.50 -0.24
CA PHE A 136 -19.10 -38.26 -1.48
C PHE A 136 -20.38 -39.07 -1.53
N ASP A 137 -21.42 -38.51 -2.14
CA ASP A 137 -22.77 -39.14 -2.22
C ASP A 137 -22.85 -40.25 -3.28
N VAL A 138 -21.71 -40.55 -3.95
CA VAL A 138 -21.65 -41.57 -5.00
C VAL A 138 -22.09 -42.96 -4.50
N PHE A 139 -22.02 -43.18 -3.18
CA PHE A 139 -22.32 -44.49 -2.59
C PHE A 139 -23.71 -44.59 -1.93
N GLU A 140 -24.50 -43.53 -1.88
CA GLU A 140 -25.80 -43.50 -1.24
C GLU A 140 -26.80 -44.48 -1.94
N ASN A 141 -26.59 -44.79 -3.19
CA ASN A 141 -27.45 -45.67 -3.99
C ASN A 141 -26.89 -47.09 -4.18
N PHE A 142 -25.78 -47.45 -3.56
CA PHE A 142 -25.23 -48.78 -3.64
C PHE A 142 -25.74 -49.70 -2.51
N GLN A 143 -26.58 -50.66 -2.84
CA GLN A 143 -27.07 -51.67 -1.89
C GLN A 143 -26.12 -52.88 -1.73
N ALA A 144 -24.85 -52.74 -2.11
CA ALA A 144 -23.89 -53.84 -2.00
C ALA A 144 -23.24 -53.87 -0.62
N SER A 145 -23.33 -54.99 0.08
CA SER A 145 -22.85 -55.14 1.45
C SER A 145 -21.31 -55.21 1.62
N ASN A 146 -20.55 -55.27 0.52
CA ASN A 146 -19.08 -55.30 0.55
C ASN A 146 -18.50 -54.50 -0.63
N PHE A 147 -18.25 -53.21 -0.39
CA PHE A 147 -17.50 -52.41 -1.36
C PHE A 147 -16.10 -52.15 -0.82
N LEU A 148 -15.08 -52.71 -1.50
CA LEU A 148 -13.66 -52.46 -1.20
C LEU A 148 -13.12 -51.40 -2.16
N LEU A 149 -12.88 -50.21 -1.62
CA LEU A 149 -12.19 -49.14 -2.37
C LEU A 149 -10.69 -49.49 -2.41
N HIS A 150 -10.17 -49.85 -3.57
CA HIS A 150 -8.78 -50.29 -3.74
C HIS A 150 -7.79 -49.11 -3.73
N SER A 151 -8.20 -47.96 -4.21
CA SER A 151 -7.43 -46.70 -4.11
C SER A 151 -8.36 -45.48 -4.25
N ALA A 152 -8.03 -44.42 -3.56
CA ALA A 152 -8.67 -43.12 -3.73
C ALA A 152 -7.58 -42.07 -3.98
N THR A 153 -7.75 -41.25 -5.00
CA THR A 153 -6.83 -40.16 -5.31
C THR A 153 -7.55 -38.83 -5.09
N LEU A 154 -6.98 -37.98 -4.29
CA LEU A 154 -7.47 -36.63 -4.04
C LEU A 154 -6.54 -35.62 -4.72
N ASN A 155 -7.07 -34.84 -5.66
CA ASN A 155 -6.32 -33.84 -6.39
C ASN A 155 -6.64 -32.45 -5.83
N PHE A 156 -5.63 -31.76 -5.33
CA PHE A 156 -5.74 -30.36 -4.91
C PHE A 156 -5.14 -29.48 -6.00
N LYS A 157 -5.86 -28.43 -6.37
CA LYS A 157 -5.35 -27.38 -7.26
C LYS A 157 -5.41 -26.05 -6.50
N ILE A 158 -4.24 -25.44 -6.29
CA ILE A 158 -4.14 -24.11 -5.70
C ILE A 158 -3.65 -23.16 -6.78
N LEU A 159 -4.40 -22.07 -6.99
CA LEU A 159 -4.05 -21.01 -7.94
C LEU A 159 -3.55 -19.80 -7.13
N ASN A 160 -2.31 -19.40 -7.40
CA ASN A 160 -1.75 -18.18 -6.82
C ASN A 160 -1.76 -17.07 -7.88
N GLU A 161 -2.65 -16.10 -7.72
CA GLU A 161 -2.79 -14.94 -8.59
C GLU A 161 -2.13 -13.68 -8.04
N PHE A 162 -1.51 -13.75 -6.85
CA PHE A 162 -0.93 -12.59 -6.18
C PHE A 162 0.51 -12.27 -6.57
N GLY A 163 1.20 -13.12 -7.31
CA GLY A 163 2.61 -12.91 -7.62
C GLY A 163 3.54 -12.92 -6.39
N ALA A 164 3.07 -13.39 -5.24
CA ALA A 164 3.83 -13.58 -4.02
C ALA A 164 4.03 -15.08 -3.76
N GLU A 165 5.17 -15.45 -3.20
CA GLU A 165 5.41 -16.83 -2.77
C GLU A 165 4.50 -17.19 -1.60
N PHE A 166 3.92 -18.39 -1.63
CA PHE A 166 3.19 -18.93 -0.51
C PHE A 166 3.49 -20.42 -0.33
N THR A 167 3.35 -20.89 0.88
CA THR A 167 3.44 -22.31 1.24
C THR A 167 2.08 -22.76 1.74
N ALA A 168 1.54 -23.83 1.16
CA ALA A 168 0.34 -24.49 1.64
C ALA A 168 0.72 -25.79 2.34
N SER A 169 0.23 -25.99 3.54
CA SER A 169 0.39 -27.24 4.28
C SER A 169 -0.97 -27.89 4.48
N LEU A 170 -1.10 -29.15 4.09
CA LEU A 170 -2.30 -29.94 4.29
C LEU A 170 -2.02 -30.93 5.42
N SER A 171 -2.85 -30.90 6.44
CA SER A 171 -2.75 -31.83 7.57
C SER A 171 -4.10 -32.45 7.90
N ASN A 172 -4.08 -33.61 8.58
CA ASN A 172 -5.27 -34.28 9.06
C ASN A 172 -6.30 -34.68 7.99
N ILE A 173 -5.83 -35.06 6.79
CA ILE A 173 -6.70 -35.62 5.78
C ILE A 173 -7.17 -36.99 6.27
N LYS A 174 -8.47 -37.15 6.47
CA LYS A 174 -9.10 -38.39 6.91
C LYS A 174 -10.29 -38.70 6.03
N SER A 175 -10.44 -39.99 5.71
CA SER A 175 -11.70 -40.51 5.19
C SER A 175 -12.47 -41.09 6.35
N VAL A 176 -13.71 -40.69 6.54
CA VAL A 176 -14.57 -41.20 7.63
C VAL A 176 -15.79 -41.86 6.99
N ASN A 177 -16.03 -43.10 7.34
CA ASN A 177 -17.25 -43.78 6.95
C ASN A 177 -18.41 -43.25 7.81
N SER A 178 -19.41 -42.62 7.20
CA SER A 178 -20.56 -42.04 7.89
C SER A 178 -21.47 -43.04 8.57
N ILE A 179 -21.36 -44.35 8.23
CA ILE A 179 -22.19 -45.41 8.83
C ILE A 179 -21.55 -45.95 10.13
N ASN A 180 -20.21 -46.05 10.18
CA ASN A 180 -19.49 -46.71 11.28
C ASN A 180 -18.57 -45.77 12.08
N ASN A 181 -18.46 -44.52 11.73
CA ASN A 181 -17.54 -43.52 12.32
C ASN A 181 -16.07 -43.99 12.43
N ASN A 182 -15.66 -44.92 11.55
CA ASN A 182 -14.29 -45.44 11.46
C ASN A 182 -13.58 -44.90 10.23
#